data_5314a0a0e0b9436f8b13facdfedf73cb
#
_entry.id   5314a0a0e0b9436f8b13facdfedf73cb
#
_cell.length_a   1.000
_cell.length_b   1.000
_cell.length_c   1.000
_cell.angle_alpha   90.00
_cell.angle_beta   90.00
_cell.angle_gamma   90.00
#
_symmetry.space_group_name_H-M   'P 1'
#
loop_
_entity.id
_entity.type
_entity.pdbx_description
1 polymer ?
#
loop_
_entity_poly.entity_id
_entity_poly.type
_entity_poly.pdbx_seq_one_letter_code
_entity_poly.pdbx_strand_id
1 'polypeptide(L)'
;MNIGLISLGCAKNQVDSEEILSYFARNSFNIVSDLSIADVIVINTCGFLAASIKEAYGVIDEAHEYGKPLVVVGCLPERNEEKLRQDKPFIDAIIPIHDYPNFSIKFQSVVDKVKLTGNIENTKRIYSTPSYQAYLKISDGCNNRCTFCMIPLIRGSFHSIPLETLKIEMDDIAKDKIQELVIISQDTTRYGTDHPELKQNICTLLKEALKHEEFKFIRLLYLYPDEITDELIDLIASNPRLTPYFDIPIQHASDPLLRAMHRRGNSEYLRNLILKIREKVPNAILRTTLIVGFPGETEEDFKCLQDFIEFAKFDHLGVFTYSREKGTPSYSLPNQIHSNIKAKRYNEIMRQQAKISYAQNKKHLGEEVEAIITGYDEDSLAYQATCYFLAPDDIDGALFVYSDKPLDVGDFVKVKIVNTSIYDFEGEVVGVISRYTKN
;
A
#
# COMPACT_ATOMS: atom_id res chain seq x y z
N MET A 1 2.13 -27.28 17.13
CA MET A 1 3.02 -26.14 17.45
C MET A 1 2.33 -24.86 16.99
N ASN A 2 2.31 -23.87 17.85
CA ASN A 2 1.59 -22.60 17.62
C ASN A 2 2.58 -21.54 17.12
N ILE A 3 2.24 -20.83 16.07
CA ILE A 3 3.02 -19.72 15.51
C ILE A 3 2.26 -18.43 15.73
N GLY A 4 2.88 -17.45 16.39
CA GLY A 4 2.45 -16.07 16.41
C GLY A 4 3.16 -15.29 15.31
N LEU A 5 2.44 -14.49 14.52
CA LEU A 5 3.04 -13.66 13.48
C LEU A 5 2.65 -12.19 13.68
N ILE A 6 3.66 -11.33 13.72
CA ILE A 6 3.50 -9.87 13.71
C ILE A 6 3.92 -9.36 12.34
N SER A 7 3.05 -8.60 11.68
CA SER A 7 3.33 -7.99 10.37
C SER A 7 3.46 -6.47 10.52
N LEU A 8 4.61 -5.93 10.14
CA LEU A 8 4.90 -4.49 10.14
C LEU A 8 5.07 -3.98 8.70
N GLY A 9 4.79 -2.71 8.49
CA GLY A 9 5.11 -2.00 7.26
C GLY A 9 3.93 -1.85 6.31
N CYS A 10 4.13 -2.08 5.02
CA CYS A 10 3.18 -1.74 3.95
C CYS A 10 2.39 -2.97 3.45
N ALA A 11 1.39 -2.73 2.59
CA ALA A 11 0.59 -3.79 1.97
C ALA A 11 1.43 -4.89 1.28
N LYS A 12 2.62 -4.57 0.72
CA LYS A 12 3.52 -5.59 0.16
C LYS A 12 4.08 -6.53 1.24
N ASN A 13 4.45 -5.97 2.41
CA ASN A 13 4.87 -6.81 3.55
C ASN A 13 3.70 -7.64 4.09
N GLN A 14 2.48 -7.11 4.05
CA GLN A 14 1.30 -7.87 4.45
C GLN A 14 1.10 -9.09 3.55
N VAL A 15 1.21 -8.93 2.22
CA VAL A 15 1.17 -10.05 1.28
C VAL A 15 2.27 -11.08 1.59
N ASP A 16 3.51 -10.64 1.83
CA ASP A 16 4.59 -11.53 2.22
C ASP A 16 4.26 -12.30 3.54
N SER A 17 3.63 -11.62 4.51
CA SER A 17 3.16 -12.26 5.74
C SER A 17 2.07 -13.31 5.50
N GLU A 18 1.14 -13.07 4.60
CA GLU A 18 0.06 -13.98 4.23
C GLU A 18 0.61 -15.23 3.51
N GLU A 19 1.64 -15.08 2.69
CA GLU A 19 2.38 -16.21 2.10
C GLU A 19 3.08 -17.05 3.18
N ILE A 20 3.71 -16.40 4.17
CA ILE A 20 4.35 -17.07 5.31
C ILE A 20 3.33 -17.80 6.18
N LEU A 21 2.17 -17.18 6.47
CA LEU A 21 1.07 -17.82 7.20
C LEU A 21 0.58 -19.08 6.48
N SER A 22 0.41 -19.00 5.17
CA SER A 22 -0.01 -20.14 4.34
C SER A 22 1.02 -21.27 4.34
N TYR A 23 2.30 -20.92 4.34
CA TYR A 23 3.39 -21.89 4.49
C TYR A 23 3.30 -22.63 5.85
N PHE A 24 3.07 -21.92 6.94
CA PHE A 24 2.92 -22.52 8.26
C PHE A 24 1.69 -23.43 8.34
N ALA A 25 0.55 -22.99 7.85
CA ALA A 25 -0.68 -23.79 7.84
C ALA A 25 -0.51 -25.11 7.08
N ARG A 26 0.17 -25.09 5.93
CA ARG A 26 0.47 -26.32 5.16
C ARG A 26 1.45 -27.26 5.87
N ASN A 27 2.31 -26.74 6.71
CA ASN A 27 3.19 -27.54 7.54
C ASN A 27 2.56 -27.91 8.90
N SER A 28 1.22 -27.83 9.01
CA SER A 28 0.43 -28.23 10.19
C SER A 28 0.75 -27.43 11.46
N PHE A 29 1.14 -26.17 11.31
CA PHE A 29 1.22 -25.25 12.44
C PHE A 29 -0.14 -24.59 12.70
N ASN A 30 -0.45 -24.34 13.96
CA ASN A 30 -1.60 -23.51 14.35
C ASN A 30 -1.15 -22.04 14.37
N ILE A 31 -1.91 -21.18 13.70
CA ILE A 31 -1.70 -19.74 13.72
C ILE A 31 -2.48 -19.16 14.89
N VAL A 32 -1.80 -18.40 15.75
CA VAL A 32 -2.40 -17.81 16.96
C VAL A 32 -2.17 -16.31 16.99
N SER A 33 -3.18 -15.57 17.44
CA SER A 33 -3.09 -14.11 17.66
C SER A 33 -2.52 -13.75 19.03
N ASP A 34 -2.74 -14.60 20.03
CA ASP A 34 -2.17 -14.43 21.38
C ASP A 34 -0.74 -14.97 21.41
N LEU A 35 0.23 -14.08 21.50
CA LEU A 35 1.65 -14.42 21.52
C LEU A 35 2.08 -15.19 22.79
N SER A 36 1.31 -15.08 23.87
CA SER A 36 1.62 -15.80 25.11
C SER A 36 1.54 -17.33 24.97
N ILE A 37 0.66 -17.81 24.08
CA ILE A 37 0.47 -19.24 23.77
C ILE A 37 1.25 -19.70 22.53
N ALA A 38 1.97 -18.79 21.87
CA ALA A 38 2.83 -19.15 20.75
C ALA A 38 4.03 -20.01 21.22
N ASP A 39 4.42 -20.96 20.40
CA ASP A 39 5.66 -21.72 20.58
C ASP A 39 6.85 -21.02 19.89
N VAL A 40 6.58 -20.26 18.81
CA VAL A 40 7.53 -19.42 18.08
C VAL A 40 6.84 -18.13 17.66
N ILE A 41 7.55 -17.01 17.77
CA ILE A 41 7.07 -15.71 17.28
C ILE A 41 7.86 -15.33 16.02
N VAL A 42 7.15 -14.96 14.96
CA VAL A 42 7.73 -14.50 13.69
C VAL A 42 7.35 -13.03 13.50
N ILE A 43 8.33 -12.18 13.19
CA ILE A 43 8.11 -10.75 12.94
C ILE A 43 8.52 -10.42 11.52
N ASN A 44 7.56 -10.09 10.65
CA ASN A 44 7.84 -9.53 9.33
C ASN A 44 8.01 -8.02 9.45
N THR A 45 9.20 -7.53 9.13
CA THR A 45 9.65 -6.18 9.48
C THR A 45 9.79 -5.26 8.28
N CYS A 46 9.56 -3.96 8.52
CA CYS A 46 9.87 -2.89 7.56
C CYS A 46 11.30 -2.37 7.79
N GLY A 47 12.03 -2.14 6.69
CA GLY A 47 13.38 -1.57 6.69
C GLY A 47 13.52 -0.31 5.83
N PHE A 48 12.40 0.28 5.40
CA PHE A 48 12.41 1.34 4.38
C PHE A 48 12.96 2.67 4.89
N LEU A 49 12.49 3.15 6.05
CA LEU A 49 12.92 4.40 6.68
C LEU A 49 13.48 4.17 8.07
N ALA A 50 14.30 5.10 8.56
CA ALA A 50 14.82 5.07 9.92
C ALA A 50 13.71 4.97 10.99
N ALA A 51 12.54 5.61 10.75
CA ALA A 51 11.39 5.52 11.64
C ALA A 51 10.83 4.08 11.71
N SER A 52 10.66 3.42 10.56
CA SER A 52 10.18 2.03 10.49
C SER A 52 11.18 1.04 11.11
N ILE A 53 12.49 1.32 10.99
CA ILE A 53 13.52 0.52 11.66
C ILE A 53 13.39 0.65 13.17
N LYS A 54 13.20 1.88 13.67
CA LYS A 54 13.02 2.12 15.11
C LYS A 54 11.79 1.40 15.66
N GLU A 55 10.67 1.46 14.93
CA GLU A 55 9.46 0.72 15.24
C GLU A 55 9.73 -0.80 15.31
N ALA A 56 10.35 -1.36 14.25
CA ALA A 56 10.67 -2.77 14.20
C ALA A 56 11.56 -3.22 15.36
N TYR A 57 12.56 -2.41 15.75
CA TYR A 57 13.42 -2.70 16.91
C TYR A 57 12.62 -2.70 18.22
N GLY A 58 11.64 -1.77 18.39
CA GLY A 58 10.75 -1.76 19.55
C GLY A 58 9.90 -3.02 19.63
N VAL A 59 9.26 -3.41 18.53
CA VAL A 59 8.42 -4.62 18.46
C VAL A 59 9.24 -5.90 18.69
N ILE A 60 10.50 -5.95 18.21
CA ILE A 60 11.42 -7.07 18.49
C ILE A 60 11.73 -7.17 19.99
N ASP A 61 11.95 -6.04 20.68
CA ASP A 61 12.19 -6.02 22.13
C ASP A 61 10.95 -6.48 22.90
N GLU A 62 9.77 -5.96 22.56
CA GLU A 62 8.49 -6.35 23.17
C GLU A 62 8.21 -7.85 22.96
N ALA A 63 8.46 -8.37 21.75
CA ALA A 63 8.25 -9.78 21.46
C ALA A 63 9.22 -10.69 22.23
N HIS A 64 10.45 -10.23 22.49
CA HIS A 64 11.43 -10.97 23.30
C HIS A 64 10.98 -11.17 24.76
N GLU A 65 10.19 -10.26 25.32
CA GLU A 65 9.67 -10.37 26.69
C GLU A 65 8.76 -11.60 26.90
N TYR A 66 8.18 -12.16 25.83
CA TYR A 66 7.43 -13.42 25.91
C TYR A 66 8.30 -14.65 26.17
N GLY A 67 9.65 -14.56 26.07
CA GLY A 67 10.57 -15.66 26.30
C GLY A 67 10.41 -16.84 25.33
N LYS A 68 9.93 -16.56 24.11
CA LYS A 68 9.73 -17.54 23.04
C LYS A 68 10.84 -17.43 22.00
N PRO A 69 11.17 -18.51 21.28
CA PRO A 69 12.00 -18.42 20.08
C PRO A 69 11.47 -17.34 19.12
N LEU A 70 12.40 -16.50 18.66
CA LEU A 70 12.08 -15.32 17.87
C LEU A 70 12.72 -15.37 16.49
N VAL A 71 11.91 -15.21 15.44
CA VAL A 71 12.35 -15.19 14.04
C VAL A 71 12.02 -13.84 13.43
N VAL A 72 13.02 -13.15 12.89
CA VAL A 72 12.82 -11.85 12.23
C VAL A 72 13.04 -12.00 10.75
N VAL A 73 12.04 -11.57 9.97
CA VAL A 73 12.01 -11.69 8.51
C VAL A 73 11.75 -10.34 7.82
N GLY A 74 11.94 -10.27 6.53
CA GLY A 74 11.46 -9.15 5.70
C GLY A 74 12.51 -8.09 5.38
N CYS A 75 12.05 -6.84 5.26
CA CYS A 75 12.84 -5.71 4.74
C CYS A 75 13.97 -5.27 5.67
N LEU A 76 13.83 -5.36 6.99
CA LEU A 76 14.88 -4.95 7.92
C LEU A 76 16.10 -5.88 7.86
N PRO A 77 15.95 -7.22 7.94
CA PRO A 77 17.06 -8.14 7.68
C PRO A 77 17.74 -7.92 6.33
N GLU A 78 16.96 -7.74 5.26
CA GLU A 78 17.50 -7.50 3.92
C GLU A 78 18.37 -6.24 3.86
N ARG A 79 17.97 -5.21 4.59
CA ARG A 79 18.72 -3.95 4.63
C ARG A 79 20.02 -4.05 5.41
N ASN A 80 20.04 -4.77 6.53
CA ASN A 80 21.23 -4.84 7.40
C ASN A 80 21.17 -5.99 8.41
N GLU A 81 21.31 -7.23 7.91
CA GLU A 81 21.29 -8.45 8.73
C GLU A 81 22.37 -8.43 9.82
N GLU A 82 23.62 -8.07 9.44
CA GLU A 82 24.77 -8.07 10.37
C GLU A 82 24.53 -7.17 11.58
N LYS A 83 24.06 -5.94 11.30
CA LYS A 83 23.76 -4.99 12.38
C LYS A 83 22.62 -5.49 13.27
N LEU A 84 21.57 -6.04 12.69
CA LEU A 84 20.44 -6.60 13.43
C LEU A 84 20.93 -7.73 14.37
N ARG A 85 21.79 -8.62 13.86
CA ARG A 85 22.38 -9.72 14.63
C ARG A 85 23.26 -9.22 15.78
N GLN A 86 24.03 -8.14 15.56
CA GLN A 86 24.87 -7.52 16.60
C GLN A 86 24.01 -6.81 17.67
N ASP A 87 23.01 -6.04 17.25
CA ASP A 87 22.16 -5.25 18.16
C ASP A 87 21.18 -6.12 18.96
N LYS A 88 20.74 -7.26 18.39
CA LYS A 88 19.72 -8.17 18.94
C LYS A 88 20.20 -9.64 18.91
N PRO A 89 21.24 -9.99 19.70
CA PRO A 89 21.83 -11.32 19.67
C PRO A 89 20.91 -12.44 20.17
N PHE A 90 19.78 -12.12 20.75
CA PHE A 90 18.76 -13.04 21.23
C PHE A 90 17.80 -13.53 20.14
N ILE A 91 17.87 -13.02 18.91
CA ILE A 91 17.06 -13.50 17.79
C ILE A 91 17.57 -14.87 17.35
N ASP A 92 16.70 -15.89 17.35
CA ASP A 92 17.04 -17.27 17.02
C ASP A 92 17.30 -17.46 15.52
N ALA A 93 16.50 -16.82 14.65
CA ALA A 93 16.74 -16.83 13.21
C ALA A 93 16.42 -15.46 12.57
N ILE A 94 17.26 -15.09 11.61
CA ILE A 94 17.09 -13.88 10.78
C ILE A 94 17.01 -14.34 9.33
N ILE A 95 15.89 -14.01 8.65
CA ILE A 95 15.63 -14.45 7.28
C ILE A 95 15.35 -13.23 6.40
N PRO A 96 16.35 -12.69 5.69
CA PRO A 96 16.16 -11.63 4.71
C PRO A 96 15.33 -12.11 3.50
N ILE A 97 14.80 -11.17 2.72
CA ILE A 97 13.90 -11.46 1.59
C ILE A 97 14.57 -12.36 0.54
N HIS A 98 15.84 -12.12 0.23
CA HIS A 98 16.56 -12.95 -0.73
C HIS A 98 16.71 -14.42 -0.31
N ASP A 99 16.52 -14.73 0.98
CA ASP A 99 16.55 -16.10 1.54
C ASP A 99 15.15 -16.76 1.58
N TYR A 100 14.09 -16.10 1.15
CA TYR A 100 12.75 -16.70 1.12
C TYR A 100 12.66 -18.01 0.33
N PRO A 101 13.39 -18.23 -0.77
CA PRO A 101 13.49 -19.55 -1.40
C PRO A 101 14.06 -20.64 -0.48
N ASN A 102 14.84 -20.25 0.52
CA ASN A 102 15.45 -21.16 1.53
C ASN A 102 14.77 -21.07 2.90
N PHE A 103 13.56 -20.49 2.98
CA PHE A 103 12.84 -20.21 4.23
C PHE A 103 12.72 -21.45 5.10
N SER A 104 12.34 -22.60 4.53
CA SER A 104 12.20 -23.87 5.23
C SER A 104 13.50 -24.31 5.92
N ILE A 105 14.64 -24.14 5.26
CA ILE A 105 15.97 -24.52 5.81
C ILE A 105 16.34 -23.62 6.98
N LYS A 106 16.14 -22.30 6.81
CA LYS A 106 16.45 -21.31 7.85
C LYS A 106 15.55 -21.46 9.07
N PHE A 107 14.24 -21.65 8.83
CA PHE A 107 13.26 -21.82 9.90
C PHE A 107 13.40 -23.19 10.60
N GLN A 108 13.89 -24.23 9.91
CA GLN A 108 14.12 -25.56 10.49
C GLN A 108 15.07 -25.51 11.69
N SER A 109 16.01 -24.57 11.74
CA SER A 109 16.93 -24.39 12.87
C SER A 109 16.22 -23.98 14.18
N VAL A 110 15.00 -23.47 14.09
CA VAL A 110 14.19 -23.00 15.24
C VAL A 110 13.19 -24.07 15.69
N VAL A 111 12.84 -25.03 14.81
CA VAL A 111 11.78 -26.05 15.07
C VAL A 111 12.30 -27.46 14.87
N ASP A 112 12.84 -28.09 15.93
CA ASP A 112 13.48 -29.40 15.85
C ASP A 112 12.52 -30.58 15.61
N LYS A 113 11.24 -30.45 15.95
CA LYS A 113 10.27 -31.57 16.00
C LYS A 113 9.40 -31.70 14.77
N VAL A 114 9.40 -30.73 13.88
CA VAL A 114 8.55 -30.69 12.68
C VAL A 114 9.43 -30.66 11.44
N LYS A 115 9.27 -31.64 10.55
CA LYS A 115 9.97 -31.63 9.26
C LYS A 115 9.22 -30.67 8.32
N LEU A 116 9.87 -29.57 7.95
CA LEU A 116 9.34 -28.58 7.05
C LEU A 116 9.46 -29.03 5.59
N THR A 117 8.45 -28.73 4.78
CA THR A 117 8.41 -29.06 3.35
C THR A 117 7.90 -27.89 2.51
N GLY A 118 8.37 -27.80 1.25
CA GLY A 118 7.95 -26.79 0.30
C GLY A 118 8.53 -25.39 0.55
N ASN A 119 8.14 -24.43 -0.26
CA ASN A 119 8.50 -23.02 -0.19
C ASN A 119 7.31 -22.15 0.23
N ILE A 120 7.58 -20.91 0.64
CA ILE A 120 6.54 -19.91 0.89
C ILE A 120 5.88 -19.45 -0.41
N GLU A 121 6.58 -19.50 -1.52
CA GLU A 121 6.07 -19.13 -2.84
C GLU A 121 5.07 -20.14 -3.40
N ASN A 122 4.14 -19.67 -4.24
CA ASN A 122 3.17 -20.47 -5.01
C ASN A 122 2.09 -21.22 -4.19
N THR A 123 1.55 -20.58 -3.18
CA THR A 123 0.50 -21.21 -2.36
C THR A 123 -0.76 -20.35 -2.29
N LYS A 124 -1.93 -21.00 -2.15
CA LYS A 124 -3.14 -20.29 -1.79
C LYS A 124 -2.86 -19.50 -0.50
N ARG A 125 -2.98 -18.16 -0.57
CA ARG A 125 -2.72 -17.28 0.56
C ARG A 125 -3.80 -17.40 1.64
N ILE A 126 -3.40 -17.23 2.89
CA ILE A 126 -4.30 -16.93 4.00
C ILE A 126 -4.38 -15.41 4.10
N TYR A 127 -5.53 -14.84 3.75
CA TYR A 127 -5.71 -13.39 3.80
C TYR A 127 -5.81 -12.92 5.25
N SER A 128 -5.01 -11.93 5.60
CA SER A 128 -5.04 -11.20 6.88
C SER A 128 -5.83 -9.89 6.77
N THR A 129 -6.21 -9.51 5.56
CA THR A 129 -7.13 -8.42 5.28
C THR A 129 -8.56 -8.76 5.73
N PRO A 130 -9.42 -7.75 5.93
CA PRO A 130 -10.84 -7.99 6.15
C PRO A 130 -11.48 -8.85 5.05
N SER A 131 -12.55 -9.56 5.37
CA SER A 131 -13.18 -10.57 4.50
C SER A 131 -13.68 -10.03 3.15
N TYR A 132 -13.81 -8.72 3.00
CA TYR A 132 -14.28 -8.08 1.77
C TYR A 132 -13.14 -7.62 0.85
N GLN A 133 -11.88 -7.61 1.31
CA GLN A 133 -10.73 -7.01 0.62
C GLN A 133 -9.55 -7.98 0.50
N ALA A 134 -8.83 -7.91 -0.61
CA ALA A 134 -7.51 -8.54 -0.75
C ALA A 134 -6.54 -7.66 -1.54
N TYR A 135 -5.27 -7.71 -1.16
CA TYR A 135 -4.18 -7.18 -1.96
C TYR A 135 -3.70 -8.21 -2.99
N LEU A 136 -3.50 -7.77 -4.23
CA LEU A 136 -2.84 -8.55 -5.28
C LEU A 136 -1.49 -7.89 -5.59
N LYS A 137 -0.41 -8.52 -5.16
CA LYS A 137 0.97 -8.09 -5.46
C LYS A 137 1.36 -8.61 -6.84
N ILE A 138 1.51 -7.71 -7.82
CA ILE A 138 1.70 -8.07 -9.23
C ILE A 138 3.16 -8.07 -9.69
N SER A 139 4.04 -7.47 -8.92
CA SER A 139 5.48 -7.44 -9.17
C SER A 139 6.24 -7.12 -7.88
N ASP A 140 7.54 -7.33 -7.87
CA ASP A 140 8.42 -6.92 -6.78
C ASP A 140 9.68 -6.23 -7.32
N GLY A 141 10.37 -5.47 -6.43
CA GLY A 141 11.54 -4.68 -6.82
C GLY A 141 11.21 -3.43 -7.64
N CYS A 142 12.21 -2.61 -7.95
CA CYS A 142 12.02 -1.37 -8.69
C CYS A 142 13.31 -0.92 -9.41
N ASN A 143 13.18 -0.54 -10.69
CA ASN A 143 14.29 -0.06 -11.52
C ASN A 143 14.30 1.47 -11.71
N ASN A 144 13.43 2.24 -11.04
CA ASN A 144 13.35 3.69 -11.19
C ASN A 144 14.55 4.45 -10.60
N ARG A 145 15.26 3.84 -9.65
CA ARG A 145 16.50 4.37 -9.04
C ARG A 145 16.35 5.81 -8.50
N CYS A 146 15.18 6.14 -7.94
CA CYS A 146 14.98 7.41 -7.27
C CYS A 146 16.06 7.59 -6.19
N THR A 147 16.72 8.76 -6.16
CA THR A 147 17.94 8.96 -5.35
C THR A 147 17.73 8.86 -3.84
N PHE A 148 16.49 8.96 -3.36
CA PHE A 148 16.12 8.87 -1.95
C PHE A 148 15.61 7.47 -1.55
N CYS A 149 15.45 6.55 -2.51
CA CYS A 149 14.68 5.33 -2.30
C CYS A 149 15.59 4.13 -1.98
N MET A 150 15.20 3.37 -0.96
CA MET A 150 15.88 2.15 -0.53
C MET A 150 15.37 0.87 -1.25
N ILE A 151 14.26 0.95 -2.00
CA ILE A 151 13.63 -0.23 -2.58
C ILE A 151 14.57 -1.06 -3.46
N PRO A 152 15.39 -0.48 -4.37
CA PRO A 152 16.31 -1.28 -5.17
C PRO A 152 17.34 -2.07 -4.36
N LEU A 153 17.67 -1.59 -3.14
CA LEU A 153 18.62 -2.25 -2.23
C LEU A 153 17.94 -3.30 -1.35
N ILE A 154 16.63 -3.18 -1.11
CA ILE A 154 15.86 -4.07 -0.23
C ILE A 154 15.11 -5.14 -1.03
N ARG A 155 14.46 -4.75 -2.14
CA ARG A 155 13.60 -5.61 -2.96
C ARG A 155 14.23 -6.02 -4.29
N GLY A 156 15.43 -5.50 -4.58
CA GLY A 156 16.15 -5.80 -5.81
C GLY A 156 15.57 -5.14 -7.06
N SER A 157 15.91 -5.73 -8.21
CA SER A 157 15.44 -5.30 -9.53
C SER A 157 13.97 -5.65 -9.73
N PHE A 158 13.29 -4.79 -10.50
CA PHE A 158 11.89 -5.01 -10.88
C PHE A 158 11.71 -6.36 -11.62
N HIS A 159 10.73 -7.13 -11.19
CA HIS A 159 10.26 -8.33 -11.86
C HIS A 159 8.75 -8.49 -11.71
N SER A 160 8.08 -8.79 -12.81
CA SER A 160 6.64 -9.05 -12.85
C SER A 160 6.33 -10.48 -12.45
N ILE A 161 5.27 -10.68 -11.68
CA ILE A 161 4.71 -12.01 -11.43
C ILE A 161 4.00 -12.45 -12.72
N PRO A 162 4.23 -13.69 -13.21
CA PRO A 162 3.60 -14.18 -14.43
C PRO A 162 2.07 -14.06 -14.38
N LEU A 163 1.46 -13.62 -15.48
CA LEU A 163 0.01 -13.41 -15.57
C LEU A 163 -0.79 -14.66 -15.22
N GLU A 164 -0.30 -15.85 -15.62
CA GLU A 164 -0.99 -17.11 -15.32
C GLU A 164 -1.00 -17.43 -13.81
N THR A 165 0.05 -17.04 -13.09
CA THR A 165 0.09 -17.15 -11.61
C THR A 165 -0.93 -16.19 -10.98
N LEU A 166 -0.98 -14.94 -11.47
CA LEU A 166 -1.94 -13.93 -10.97
C LEU A 166 -3.39 -14.30 -11.28
N LYS A 167 -3.66 -14.97 -12.41
CA LYS A 167 -5.00 -15.51 -12.72
C LYS A 167 -5.45 -16.54 -11.67
N ILE A 168 -4.57 -17.48 -11.33
CA ILE A 168 -4.87 -18.50 -10.31
C ILE A 168 -5.17 -17.81 -8.97
N GLU A 169 -4.37 -16.81 -8.63
CA GLU A 169 -4.58 -16.05 -7.39
C GLU A 169 -5.89 -15.24 -7.42
N MET A 170 -6.22 -14.58 -8.53
CA MET A 170 -7.51 -13.89 -8.71
C MET A 170 -8.70 -14.86 -8.63
N ASP A 171 -8.58 -16.06 -9.23
CA ASP A 171 -9.59 -17.11 -9.11
C ASP A 171 -9.82 -17.53 -7.65
N ASP A 172 -8.75 -17.64 -6.85
CA ASP A 172 -8.87 -18.01 -5.44
C ASP A 172 -9.44 -16.86 -4.60
N ILE A 173 -9.05 -15.62 -4.87
CA ILE A 173 -9.63 -14.42 -4.24
C ILE A 173 -11.14 -14.34 -4.53
N ALA A 174 -11.55 -14.58 -5.79
CA ALA A 174 -12.95 -14.53 -6.20
C ALA A 174 -13.77 -15.67 -5.56
N LYS A 175 -13.22 -16.90 -5.43
CA LYS A 175 -13.88 -18.02 -4.71
C LYS A 175 -14.16 -17.69 -3.26
N ASP A 176 -13.29 -16.91 -2.62
CA ASP A 176 -13.49 -16.45 -1.24
C ASP A 176 -14.46 -15.24 -1.14
N LYS A 177 -15.10 -14.86 -2.28
CA LYS A 177 -16.11 -13.78 -2.42
C LYS A 177 -15.61 -12.41 -1.97
N ILE A 178 -14.34 -12.17 -2.12
CA ILE A 178 -13.74 -10.86 -1.87
C ILE A 178 -14.26 -9.86 -2.89
N GLN A 179 -14.66 -8.68 -2.43
CA GLN A 179 -15.34 -7.68 -3.25
C GLN A 179 -14.42 -6.53 -3.69
N GLU A 180 -13.38 -6.22 -2.90
CA GLU A 180 -12.38 -5.21 -3.28
C GLU A 180 -11.04 -5.87 -3.55
N LEU A 181 -10.60 -5.80 -4.82
CA LEU A 181 -9.27 -6.21 -5.25
C LEU A 181 -8.36 -4.98 -5.33
N VAL A 182 -7.35 -4.92 -4.48
CA VAL A 182 -6.38 -3.83 -4.47
C VAL A 182 -5.07 -4.28 -5.09
N ILE A 183 -4.78 -3.81 -6.29
CA ILE A 183 -3.58 -4.16 -7.06
C ILE A 183 -2.42 -3.28 -6.63
N ILE A 184 -1.34 -3.91 -6.20
CA ILE A 184 -0.17 -3.25 -5.61
C ILE A 184 1.15 -3.75 -6.18
N SER A 185 2.14 -2.87 -6.17
CA SER A 185 3.54 -3.13 -6.46
C SER A 185 4.38 -1.96 -5.92
N GLN A 186 5.68 -1.94 -6.16
CA GLN A 186 6.50 -0.74 -5.97
C GLN A 186 6.34 0.25 -7.12
N ASP A 187 5.97 -0.24 -8.30
CA ASP A 187 5.59 0.52 -9.50
C ASP A 187 4.58 -0.31 -10.29
N THR A 188 3.30 -0.08 -10.02
CA THR A 188 2.20 -0.87 -10.57
C THR A 188 2.03 -0.67 -12.08
N THR A 189 2.32 0.54 -12.56
CA THR A 189 2.19 0.88 -13.99
C THR A 189 3.18 0.16 -14.88
N ARG A 190 4.29 -0.32 -14.30
CA ARG A 190 5.37 -0.98 -15.04
C ARG A 190 5.15 -2.47 -15.30
N TYR A 191 4.05 -3.05 -14.82
CA TYR A 191 3.78 -4.49 -14.98
C TYR A 191 3.93 -4.96 -16.43
N GLY A 192 4.67 -6.06 -16.62
CA GLY A 192 4.92 -6.70 -17.90
C GLY A 192 6.04 -6.08 -18.77
N THR A 193 6.61 -4.93 -18.37
CA THR A 193 7.66 -4.25 -19.17
C THR A 193 9.01 -4.99 -19.17
N ASP A 194 9.23 -5.88 -18.23
CA ASP A 194 10.40 -6.76 -18.14
C ASP A 194 10.30 -8.00 -19.05
N HIS A 195 9.10 -8.28 -19.59
CA HIS A 195 8.80 -9.34 -20.54
C HIS A 195 8.09 -8.82 -21.80
N PRO A 196 8.72 -7.93 -22.57
CA PRO A 196 8.08 -7.29 -23.72
C PRO A 196 7.65 -8.28 -24.82
N GLU A 197 8.26 -9.46 -24.88
CA GLU A 197 7.92 -10.54 -25.80
C GLU A 197 6.52 -11.10 -25.55
N LEU A 198 6.02 -11.03 -24.30
CA LEU A 198 4.68 -11.52 -23.94
C LEU A 198 3.57 -10.53 -24.31
N LYS A 199 3.92 -9.28 -24.63
CA LYS A 199 2.97 -8.18 -24.92
C LYS A 199 1.89 -8.02 -23.86
N GLN A 200 2.26 -8.27 -22.61
CA GLN A 200 1.40 -8.09 -21.42
C GLN A 200 1.74 -6.77 -20.75
N ASN A 201 0.73 -6.10 -20.21
CA ASN A 201 0.87 -4.87 -19.46
C ASN A 201 -0.22 -4.78 -18.37
N ILE A 202 -0.25 -3.70 -17.61
CA ILE A 202 -1.24 -3.49 -16.57
C ILE A 202 -2.68 -3.55 -17.11
N CYS A 203 -2.96 -3.06 -18.32
CA CYS A 203 -4.28 -3.14 -18.93
C CYS A 203 -4.69 -4.59 -19.25
N THR A 204 -3.73 -5.44 -19.66
CA THR A 204 -3.97 -6.87 -19.85
C THR A 204 -4.40 -7.53 -18.53
N LEU A 205 -3.70 -7.24 -17.43
CA LEU A 205 -4.04 -7.74 -16.09
C LEU A 205 -5.44 -7.27 -15.65
N LEU A 206 -5.74 -5.99 -15.82
CA LEU A 206 -7.04 -5.43 -15.45
C LEU A 206 -8.20 -6.08 -16.22
N LYS A 207 -7.99 -6.37 -17.51
CA LYS A 207 -8.98 -7.10 -18.33
C LYS A 207 -9.22 -8.52 -17.81
N GLU A 208 -8.20 -9.18 -17.25
CA GLU A 208 -8.38 -10.47 -16.58
C GLU A 208 -9.15 -10.31 -15.27
N ALA A 209 -8.77 -9.35 -14.42
CA ALA A 209 -9.48 -9.07 -13.15
C ALA A 209 -10.96 -8.74 -13.36
N LEU A 210 -11.30 -8.03 -14.43
CA LEU A 210 -12.69 -7.68 -14.79
C LEU A 210 -13.56 -8.89 -15.18
N LYS A 211 -13.00 -10.08 -15.43
CA LYS A 211 -13.77 -11.30 -15.69
C LYS A 211 -14.47 -11.84 -14.43
N HIS A 212 -13.98 -11.48 -13.23
CA HIS A 212 -14.53 -11.87 -11.95
C HIS A 212 -15.59 -10.86 -11.51
N GLU A 213 -16.87 -11.26 -11.51
CA GLU A 213 -18.00 -10.40 -11.13
C GLU A 213 -18.08 -10.12 -9.61
N GLU A 214 -17.35 -10.91 -8.83
CA GLU A 214 -17.20 -10.77 -7.39
C GLU A 214 -16.52 -9.45 -7.03
N PHE A 215 -15.52 -9.03 -7.81
CA PHE A 215 -14.82 -7.78 -7.59
C PHE A 215 -15.71 -6.58 -7.95
N LYS A 216 -16.25 -5.94 -6.92
CA LYS A 216 -17.06 -4.71 -7.04
C LYS A 216 -16.15 -3.50 -7.24
N PHE A 217 -15.02 -3.47 -6.54
CA PHE A 217 -13.97 -2.49 -6.69
C PHE A 217 -12.65 -3.16 -7.08
N ILE A 218 -12.03 -2.68 -8.15
CA ILE A 218 -10.67 -3.02 -8.56
C ILE A 218 -9.86 -1.73 -8.51
N ARG A 219 -8.97 -1.63 -7.55
CA ARG A 219 -8.20 -0.41 -7.25
C ARG A 219 -6.73 -0.59 -7.60
N LEU A 220 -6.14 0.46 -8.17
CA LEU A 220 -4.70 0.53 -8.44
C LEU A 220 -4.04 1.50 -7.46
N LEU A 221 -2.96 1.07 -6.81
CA LEU A 221 -2.10 1.95 -6.01
C LEU A 221 -0.67 1.99 -6.58
N TYR A 222 0.08 3.04 -6.25
CA TYR A 222 1.49 3.23 -6.61
C TYR A 222 1.74 3.37 -8.12
N LEU A 223 1.03 4.30 -8.77
CA LEU A 223 1.17 4.60 -10.20
C LEU A 223 2.34 5.56 -10.44
N TYR A 224 3.31 5.16 -11.27
CA TYR A 224 4.40 6.06 -11.63
C TYR A 224 3.95 6.99 -12.77
N PRO A 225 4.13 8.33 -12.65
CA PRO A 225 3.47 9.29 -13.55
C PRO A 225 3.73 9.06 -15.04
N ASP A 226 4.96 8.77 -15.43
CA ASP A 226 5.38 8.65 -16.83
C ASP A 226 5.09 7.28 -17.45
N GLU A 227 4.57 6.34 -16.67
CA GLU A 227 4.10 5.02 -17.15
C GLU A 227 2.56 4.95 -17.25
N ILE A 228 1.84 6.04 -16.89
CA ILE A 228 0.38 6.10 -17.03
C ILE A 228 0.05 6.37 -18.50
N THR A 229 -0.42 5.34 -19.21
CA THR A 229 -0.75 5.40 -20.63
C THR A 229 -2.18 5.86 -20.87
N ASP A 230 -2.46 6.33 -22.10
CA ASP A 230 -3.84 6.65 -22.51
C ASP A 230 -4.74 5.42 -22.47
N GLU A 231 -4.22 4.21 -22.82
CA GLU A 231 -4.97 2.95 -22.72
C GLU A 231 -5.43 2.70 -21.26
N LEU A 232 -4.56 2.95 -20.28
CA LEU A 232 -4.92 2.75 -18.88
C LEU A 232 -6.02 3.74 -18.44
N ILE A 233 -5.88 5.01 -18.79
CA ILE A 233 -6.87 6.04 -18.45
C ILE A 233 -8.22 5.71 -19.10
N ASP A 234 -8.23 5.34 -20.38
CA ASP A 234 -9.44 5.00 -21.13
C ASP A 234 -10.11 3.72 -20.58
N LEU A 235 -9.32 2.74 -20.17
CA LEU A 235 -9.82 1.52 -19.55
C LEU A 235 -10.51 1.81 -18.21
N ILE A 236 -9.91 2.65 -17.36
CA ILE A 236 -10.50 3.09 -16.10
C ILE A 236 -11.78 3.89 -16.36
N ALA A 237 -11.76 4.82 -17.32
CA ALA A 237 -12.92 5.64 -17.67
C ALA A 237 -14.12 4.82 -18.16
N SER A 238 -13.88 3.68 -18.82
CA SER A 238 -14.92 2.87 -19.46
C SER A 238 -15.50 1.76 -18.56
N ASN A 239 -14.93 1.53 -17.36
CA ASN A 239 -15.35 0.43 -16.50
C ASN A 239 -15.63 0.91 -15.06
N PRO A 240 -16.89 0.88 -14.60
CA PRO A 240 -17.28 1.40 -13.27
C PRO A 240 -16.68 0.60 -12.11
N ARG A 241 -16.27 -0.66 -12.31
CA ARG A 241 -15.61 -1.49 -11.30
C ARG A 241 -14.11 -1.19 -11.13
N LEU A 242 -13.46 -0.56 -12.15
CA LEU A 242 -12.15 0.02 -11.99
C LEU A 242 -12.31 1.37 -11.28
N THR A 243 -11.88 1.44 -10.02
CA THR A 243 -12.05 2.68 -9.26
C THR A 243 -11.30 3.82 -9.95
N PRO A 244 -11.94 4.98 -10.16
CA PRO A 244 -11.31 6.15 -10.80
C PRO A 244 -10.32 6.84 -9.85
N TYR A 245 -9.56 6.05 -9.11
CA TYR A 245 -8.63 6.46 -8.07
C TYR A 245 -7.20 6.36 -8.58
N PHE A 246 -6.53 7.49 -8.73
CA PHE A 246 -5.17 7.62 -9.26
C PHE A 246 -4.20 8.00 -8.14
N ASP A 247 -3.55 7.00 -7.54
CA ASP A 247 -2.47 7.20 -6.56
C ASP A 247 -1.15 7.42 -7.30
N ILE A 248 -0.77 8.70 -7.47
CA ILE A 248 0.37 9.13 -8.29
C ILE A 248 1.38 9.85 -7.41
N PRO A 249 2.38 9.17 -6.80
CA PRO A 249 3.38 9.78 -5.94
C PRO A 249 4.38 10.62 -6.78
N ILE A 250 4.05 11.90 -7.01
CA ILE A 250 4.90 12.81 -7.81
C ILE A 250 6.18 13.22 -7.09
N GLN A 251 6.21 13.17 -5.76
CA GLN A 251 7.29 13.51 -4.83
C GLN A 251 7.60 15.02 -4.75
N HIS A 252 7.71 15.70 -5.88
CA HIS A 252 7.91 17.15 -5.99
C HIS A 252 7.41 17.67 -7.34
N ALA A 253 7.35 19.00 -7.54
CA ALA A 253 6.93 19.62 -8.79
C ALA A 253 7.98 20.59 -9.39
N SER A 254 9.08 20.87 -8.70
CA SER A 254 10.17 21.69 -9.22
C SER A 254 11.11 20.85 -10.09
N ASP A 255 11.38 21.29 -11.30
CA ASP A 255 12.22 20.56 -12.26
C ASP A 255 13.65 20.30 -11.76
N PRO A 256 14.36 21.26 -11.09
CA PRO A 256 15.65 20.97 -10.49
C PRO A 256 15.60 19.82 -9.49
N LEU A 257 14.56 19.78 -8.65
CA LEU A 257 14.42 18.72 -7.64
C LEU A 257 13.97 17.40 -8.24
N LEU A 258 13.06 17.39 -9.20
CA LEU A 258 12.68 16.17 -9.93
C LEU A 258 13.91 15.52 -10.56
N ARG A 259 14.82 16.32 -11.18
CA ARG A 259 16.09 15.81 -11.70
C ARG A 259 17.00 15.29 -10.59
N ALA A 260 17.15 16.02 -9.48
CA ALA A 260 17.98 15.60 -8.35
C ALA A 260 17.45 14.33 -7.66
N MET A 261 16.14 14.16 -7.65
CA MET A 261 15.43 12.95 -7.18
C MET A 261 15.49 11.78 -8.18
N HIS A 262 16.04 12.01 -9.38
CA HIS A 262 16.04 11.05 -10.49
C HIS A 262 14.61 10.64 -10.89
N ARG A 263 13.68 11.62 -10.89
CA ARG A 263 12.32 11.43 -11.39
C ARG A 263 12.28 11.78 -12.88
N ARG A 264 11.60 10.94 -13.66
CA ARG A 264 11.38 11.19 -15.09
C ARG A 264 10.22 12.18 -15.25
N GLY A 265 10.25 12.96 -16.33
CA GLY A 265 9.30 14.04 -16.56
C GLY A 265 9.71 15.35 -15.88
N ASN A 266 8.85 16.36 -15.99
CA ASN A 266 9.00 17.69 -15.44
C ASN A 266 7.64 18.24 -14.97
N SER A 267 7.62 19.46 -14.44
CA SER A 267 6.40 20.11 -13.95
C SER A 267 5.32 20.22 -15.04
N GLU A 268 5.70 20.55 -16.27
CA GLU A 268 4.78 20.66 -17.39
C GLU A 268 4.15 19.30 -17.75
N TYR A 269 4.96 18.25 -17.80
CA TYR A 269 4.48 16.88 -18.01
C TYR A 269 3.45 16.47 -16.94
N LEU A 270 3.76 16.73 -15.67
CA LEU A 270 2.85 16.40 -14.57
C LEU A 270 1.54 17.18 -14.67
N ARG A 271 1.58 18.47 -15.06
CA ARG A 271 0.37 19.27 -15.28
C ARG A 271 -0.49 18.69 -16.39
N ASN A 272 0.13 18.35 -17.51
CA ASN A 272 -0.56 17.78 -18.67
C ASN A 272 -1.19 16.42 -18.34
N LEU A 273 -0.51 15.58 -17.55
CA LEU A 273 -1.05 14.30 -17.09
C LEU A 273 -2.31 14.51 -16.23
N ILE A 274 -2.27 15.44 -15.26
CA ILE A 274 -3.42 15.74 -14.39
C ILE A 274 -4.61 16.27 -15.20
N LEU A 275 -4.36 17.19 -16.15
CA LEU A 275 -5.41 17.71 -17.03
C LEU A 275 -6.03 16.60 -17.88
N LYS A 276 -5.20 15.74 -18.47
CA LYS A 276 -5.65 14.59 -19.27
C LYS A 276 -6.52 13.62 -18.45
N ILE A 277 -6.09 13.28 -17.24
CA ILE A 277 -6.87 12.38 -16.37
C ILE A 277 -8.23 13.00 -16.07
N ARG A 278 -8.29 14.26 -15.68
CA ARG A 278 -9.55 14.94 -15.36
C ARG A 278 -10.48 15.13 -16.56
N GLU A 279 -9.91 15.34 -17.76
CA GLU A 279 -10.69 15.42 -18.99
C GLU A 279 -11.34 14.08 -19.34
N LYS A 280 -10.57 12.98 -19.26
CA LYS A 280 -11.03 11.63 -19.64
C LYS A 280 -11.86 10.94 -18.54
N VAL A 281 -11.58 11.26 -17.28
CA VAL A 281 -12.22 10.66 -16.09
C VAL A 281 -12.74 11.79 -15.18
N PRO A 282 -13.93 12.34 -15.44
CA PRO A 282 -14.45 13.53 -14.73
C PRO A 282 -14.58 13.34 -13.21
N ASN A 283 -14.83 12.12 -12.74
CA ASN A 283 -14.89 11.73 -11.33
C ASN A 283 -13.56 11.16 -10.80
N ALA A 284 -12.44 11.47 -11.45
CA ALA A 284 -11.13 11.01 -10.99
C ALA A 284 -10.79 11.56 -9.62
N ILE A 285 -10.39 10.67 -8.73
CA ILE A 285 -9.80 10.96 -7.44
C ILE A 285 -8.28 10.96 -7.61
N LEU A 286 -7.66 12.08 -7.32
CA LEU A 286 -6.21 12.23 -7.44
C LEU A 286 -5.56 12.20 -6.07
N ARG A 287 -4.79 11.16 -5.80
CA ARG A 287 -3.95 11.04 -4.62
C ARG A 287 -2.48 11.24 -4.99
N THR A 288 -1.72 11.89 -4.13
CA THR A 288 -0.28 12.03 -4.31
C THR A 288 0.49 11.91 -3.01
N THR A 289 1.79 11.68 -3.17
CA THR A 289 2.77 11.71 -2.07
C THR A 289 3.87 12.68 -2.44
N LEU A 290 4.26 13.53 -1.47
CA LEU A 290 5.28 14.56 -1.62
C LEU A 290 6.40 14.37 -0.60
N ILE A 291 7.59 14.84 -0.96
CA ILE A 291 8.76 14.93 -0.07
C ILE A 291 9.18 16.39 0.01
N VAL A 292 9.21 16.95 1.23
CA VAL A 292 9.72 18.29 1.52
C VAL A 292 11.07 18.23 2.23
N GLY A 293 11.92 19.22 2.00
CA GLY A 293 13.24 19.29 2.62
C GLY A 293 14.25 18.32 2.01
N PHE A 294 14.09 17.97 0.73
CA PHE A 294 15.10 17.25 -0.03
C PHE A 294 16.38 18.10 -0.13
N PRO A 295 17.60 17.50 -0.14
CA PRO A 295 18.85 18.25 -0.24
C PRO A 295 18.85 19.22 -1.41
N GLY A 296 19.14 20.49 -1.11
CA GLY A 296 19.18 21.57 -2.11
C GLY A 296 17.84 22.24 -2.41
N GLU A 297 16.72 21.83 -1.76
CA GLU A 297 15.43 22.48 -1.95
C GLU A 297 15.45 23.95 -1.50
N THR A 298 15.25 24.87 -2.43
CA THR A 298 15.19 26.32 -2.19
C THR A 298 13.78 26.78 -1.80
N GLU A 299 13.62 28.05 -1.45
CA GLU A 299 12.29 28.64 -1.21
C GLU A 299 11.50 28.76 -2.52
N GLU A 300 12.17 28.97 -3.65
CA GLU A 300 11.58 29.02 -4.99
C GLU A 300 11.04 27.62 -5.38
N ASP A 301 11.80 26.55 -5.10
CA ASP A 301 11.36 25.17 -5.33
C ASP A 301 10.13 24.84 -4.48
N PHE A 302 10.16 25.23 -3.22
CA PHE A 302 9.05 25.02 -2.31
C PHE A 302 7.79 25.81 -2.75
N LYS A 303 7.96 27.05 -3.19
CA LYS A 303 6.87 27.86 -3.76
C LYS A 303 6.30 27.21 -5.03
N CYS A 304 7.16 26.69 -5.91
CA CYS A 304 6.73 25.94 -7.10
C CYS A 304 5.86 24.74 -6.72
N LEU A 305 6.22 24.02 -5.65
CA LEU A 305 5.43 22.90 -5.13
C LEU A 305 4.05 23.36 -4.62
N GLN A 306 4.00 24.45 -3.84
CA GLN A 306 2.73 25.02 -3.36
C GLN A 306 1.81 25.44 -4.51
N ASP A 307 2.36 26.11 -5.52
CA ASP A 307 1.62 26.54 -6.72
C ASP A 307 1.13 25.36 -7.55
N PHE A 308 1.90 24.26 -7.57
CA PHE A 308 1.47 23.02 -8.22
C PHE A 308 0.33 22.35 -7.47
N ILE A 309 0.35 22.29 -6.15
CA ILE A 309 -0.74 21.75 -5.32
C ILE A 309 -2.02 22.53 -5.55
N GLU A 310 -1.95 23.86 -5.60
CA GLU A 310 -3.11 24.71 -5.86
C GLU A 310 -3.69 24.51 -7.26
N PHE A 311 -2.84 24.27 -8.26
CA PHE A 311 -3.25 23.90 -9.60
C PHE A 311 -3.89 22.50 -9.64
N ALA A 312 -3.20 21.51 -9.07
CA ALA A 312 -3.59 20.11 -9.15
C ALA A 312 -4.85 19.82 -8.34
N LYS A 313 -5.06 20.50 -7.21
CA LYS A 313 -6.20 20.31 -6.31
C LYS A 313 -6.41 18.82 -6.00
N PHE A 314 -5.35 18.16 -5.51
CA PHE A 314 -5.43 16.77 -5.14
C PHE A 314 -6.57 16.54 -4.12
N ASP A 315 -7.29 15.46 -4.29
CA ASP A 315 -8.31 15.03 -3.34
C ASP A 315 -7.63 14.57 -2.05
N HIS A 316 -6.59 13.74 -2.18
CA HIS A 316 -5.79 13.23 -1.07
C HIS A 316 -4.30 13.51 -1.30
N LEU A 317 -3.58 13.86 -0.25
CA LEU A 317 -2.15 14.17 -0.32
C LEU A 317 -1.45 13.81 0.97
N GLY A 318 -0.43 12.95 0.86
CA GLY A 318 0.49 12.67 1.93
C GLY A 318 1.81 13.44 1.76
N VAL A 319 2.34 14.00 2.86
CA VAL A 319 3.65 14.68 2.87
C VAL A 319 4.61 13.92 3.77
N PHE A 320 5.83 13.74 3.30
CA PHE A 320 6.94 13.24 4.12
C PHE A 320 8.06 14.29 4.17
N THR A 321 8.67 14.42 5.33
CA THR A 321 9.95 15.12 5.41
C THR A 321 11.05 14.19 4.90
N TYR A 322 11.95 14.72 4.06
CA TYR A 322 13.07 13.92 3.55
C TYR A 322 13.85 13.26 4.69
N SER A 323 13.97 11.94 4.64
CA SER A 323 14.79 11.12 5.52
C SER A 323 16.13 10.79 4.86
N ARG A 324 17.23 11.07 5.56
CA ARG A 324 18.59 10.83 5.08
C ARG A 324 18.98 9.37 5.31
N GLU A 325 18.69 8.51 4.33
CA GLU A 325 18.90 7.07 4.46
C GLU A 325 20.26 6.62 3.94
N LYS A 326 21.08 6.00 4.81
CA LYS A 326 22.40 5.47 4.44
C LYS A 326 22.27 4.41 3.35
N GLY A 327 23.06 4.52 2.30
CA GLY A 327 23.01 3.64 1.11
C GLY A 327 22.29 4.26 -0.08
N THR A 328 21.48 5.30 0.12
CA THR A 328 20.85 6.04 -1.00
C THR A 328 21.82 7.07 -1.59
N PRO A 329 21.73 7.37 -2.91
CA PRO A 329 22.52 8.42 -3.53
C PRO A 329 22.32 9.80 -2.87
N SER A 330 21.09 10.14 -2.45
CA SER A 330 20.80 11.42 -1.80
C SER A 330 21.41 11.58 -0.40
N TYR A 331 21.83 10.48 0.23
CA TYR A 331 22.53 10.53 1.53
C TYR A 331 23.75 11.45 1.51
N SER A 332 24.50 11.44 0.41
CA SER A 332 25.77 12.17 0.25
C SER A 332 25.60 13.53 -0.43
N LEU A 333 24.38 13.91 -0.83
CA LEU A 333 24.16 15.21 -1.47
C LEU A 333 24.49 16.35 -0.50
N PRO A 334 25.10 17.45 -1.01
CA PRO A 334 25.33 18.68 -0.23
C PRO A 334 24.00 19.37 0.09
N ASN A 335 24.06 20.44 0.85
CA ASN A 335 22.93 21.33 1.16
C ASN A 335 21.75 20.58 1.81
N GLN A 336 22.06 19.72 2.78
CA GLN A 336 21.04 19.05 3.61
C GLN A 336 20.20 20.08 4.36
N ILE A 337 18.89 19.96 4.28
CA ILE A 337 17.94 20.90 4.89
C ILE A 337 17.79 20.60 6.38
N HIS A 338 17.79 21.64 7.21
CA HIS A 338 17.62 21.50 8.66
C HIS A 338 16.20 21.00 9.02
N SER A 339 16.10 20.20 10.07
CA SER A 339 14.84 19.59 10.50
C SER A 339 13.70 20.59 10.75
N ASN A 340 14.01 21.78 11.31
CA ASN A 340 13.01 22.82 11.55
C ASN A 340 12.39 23.35 10.26
N ILE A 341 13.20 23.50 9.19
CA ILE A 341 12.72 23.93 7.87
C ILE A 341 11.83 22.84 7.27
N LYS A 342 12.25 21.56 7.35
CA LYS A 342 11.42 20.42 6.91
C LYS A 342 10.07 20.40 7.61
N ALA A 343 10.06 20.54 8.94
CA ALA A 343 8.83 20.56 9.73
C ALA A 343 7.93 21.77 9.39
N LYS A 344 8.53 22.95 9.15
CA LYS A 344 7.79 24.13 8.71
C LYS A 344 7.12 23.88 7.36
N ARG A 345 7.87 23.42 6.37
CA ARG A 345 7.35 23.12 5.01
C ARG A 345 6.28 22.03 5.04
N TYR A 346 6.49 20.98 5.82
CA TYR A 346 5.48 19.95 6.05
C TYR A 346 4.15 20.56 6.55
N ASN A 347 4.20 21.36 7.60
CA ASN A 347 3.01 21.96 8.19
C ASN A 347 2.31 22.94 7.22
N GLU A 348 3.07 23.67 6.41
CA GLU A 348 2.51 24.59 5.42
C GLU A 348 1.75 23.84 4.32
N ILE A 349 2.34 22.77 3.76
CA ILE A 349 1.66 21.93 2.75
C ILE A 349 0.41 21.28 3.35
N MET A 350 0.50 20.71 4.55
CA MET A 350 -0.67 20.06 5.18
C MET A 350 -1.81 21.03 5.43
N ARG A 351 -1.52 22.28 5.85
CA ARG A 351 -2.56 23.32 6.01
C ARG A 351 -3.17 23.74 4.66
N GLN A 352 -2.37 23.84 3.61
CA GLN A 352 -2.85 24.14 2.26
C GLN A 352 -3.75 23.01 1.77
N GLN A 353 -3.28 21.77 1.86
CA GLN A 353 -4.03 20.61 1.41
C GLN A 353 -5.33 20.41 2.18
N ALA A 354 -5.35 20.64 3.49
CA ALA A 354 -6.59 20.52 4.27
C ALA A 354 -7.74 21.38 3.71
N LYS A 355 -7.42 22.59 3.23
CA LYS A 355 -8.42 23.46 2.59
C LYS A 355 -8.87 22.91 1.23
N ILE A 356 -7.93 22.36 0.47
CA ILE A 356 -8.20 21.78 -0.84
C ILE A 356 -9.04 20.51 -0.68
N SER A 357 -8.62 19.58 0.19
CA SER A 357 -9.37 18.34 0.48
C SER A 357 -10.80 18.64 0.91
N TYR A 358 -10.99 19.58 1.85
CA TYR A 358 -12.35 19.98 2.24
C TYR A 358 -13.19 20.52 1.08
N ALA A 359 -12.58 21.32 0.19
CA ALA A 359 -13.28 21.84 -0.99
C ALA A 359 -13.61 20.74 -2.03
N GLN A 360 -12.73 19.73 -2.17
CA GLN A 360 -12.96 18.57 -3.03
C GLN A 360 -14.06 17.69 -2.42
N ASN A 361 -13.97 17.36 -1.13
CA ASN A 361 -14.93 16.52 -0.43
C ASN A 361 -16.36 17.08 -0.50
N LYS A 362 -16.50 18.41 -0.44
CA LYS A 362 -17.81 19.06 -0.62
C LYS A 362 -18.51 18.78 -1.96
N LYS A 363 -17.78 18.39 -2.99
CA LYS A 363 -18.38 18.07 -4.29
C LYS A 363 -19.19 16.77 -4.24
N HIS A 364 -18.89 15.90 -3.28
CA HIS A 364 -19.61 14.65 -3.07
C HIS A 364 -20.92 14.82 -2.28
N LEU A 365 -21.21 16.02 -1.73
CA LEU A 365 -22.45 16.23 -0.99
C LEU A 365 -23.68 16.02 -1.89
N GLY A 366 -24.56 15.12 -1.44
CA GLY A 366 -25.76 14.70 -2.17
C GLY A 366 -25.53 13.61 -3.22
N GLU A 367 -24.26 13.21 -3.46
CA GLU A 367 -23.93 12.08 -4.33
C GLU A 367 -24.42 10.76 -3.71
N GLU A 368 -24.94 9.88 -4.57
CA GLU A 368 -25.24 8.50 -4.21
C GLU A 368 -24.12 7.60 -4.71
N VAL A 369 -23.39 6.97 -3.78
CA VAL A 369 -22.25 6.12 -4.08
C VAL A 369 -22.50 4.69 -3.67
N GLU A 370 -21.88 3.75 -4.37
CA GLU A 370 -21.77 2.36 -3.94
C GLU A 370 -20.67 2.24 -2.90
N ALA A 371 -20.91 1.47 -1.84
CA ALA A 371 -19.97 1.31 -0.73
C ALA A 371 -20.01 -0.12 -0.18
N ILE A 372 -18.89 -0.57 0.37
CA ILE A 372 -18.77 -1.83 1.11
C ILE A 372 -18.69 -1.49 2.60
N ILE A 373 -19.53 -2.10 3.41
CA ILE A 373 -19.47 -1.95 4.88
C ILE A 373 -18.21 -2.62 5.39
N THR A 374 -17.40 -1.87 6.14
CA THR A 374 -16.09 -2.30 6.64
C THR A 374 -16.08 -2.61 8.13
N GLY A 375 -17.02 -2.03 8.90
CA GLY A 375 -17.10 -2.20 10.34
C GLY A 375 -18.24 -1.43 10.97
N TYR A 376 -18.23 -1.39 12.28
CA TYR A 376 -19.12 -0.57 13.10
C TYR A 376 -18.28 0.17 14.14
N ASP A 377 -18.45 1.47 14.23
CA ASP A 377 -17.79 2.33 15.18
C ASP A 377 -18.75 2.59 16.36
N GLU A 378 -18.38 2.11 17.54
CA GLU A 378 -19.17 2.26 18.76
C GLU A 378 -19.20 3.69 19.27
N ASP A 379 -18.17 4.49 19.02
CA ASP A 379 -18.09 5.88 19.50
C ASP A 379 -19.02 6.80 18.72
N SER A 380 -19.07 6.65 17.40
CA SER A 380 -19.96 7.43 16.52
C SER A 380 -21.34 6.79 16.35
N LEU A 381 -21.54 5.55 16.81
CA LEU A 381 -22.74 4.74 16.60
C LEU A 381 -23.12 4.62 15.10
N ALA A 382 -22.11 4.52 14.24
CA ALA A 382 -22.25 4.46 12.80
C ALA A 382 -21.53 3.24 12.23
N TYR A 383 -22.00 2.74 11.09
CA TYR A 383 -21.21 1.80 10.30
C TYR A 383 -20.06 2.55 9.62
N GLN A 384 -18.94 1.88 9.45
CA GLN A 384 -17.86 2.33 8.59
C GLN A 384 -18.00 1.69 7.21
N ALA A 385 -17.63 2.41 6.17
CA ALA A 385 -17.69 1.90 4.81
C ALA A 385 -16.51 2.42 3.96
N THR A 386 -16.17 1.68 2.91
CA THR A 386 -15.27 2.13 1.85
C THR A 386 -16.03 2.33 0.54
N CYS A 387 -15.53 3.24 -0.29
CA CYS A 387 -16.10 3.52 -1.60
C CYS A 387 -15.01 3.92 -2.60
N TYR A 388 -15.39 4.29 -3.84
CA TYR A 388 -14.41 4.55 -4.90
C TYR A 388 -13.42 5.67 -4.59
N PHE A 389 -13.78 6.66 -3.77
CA PHE A 389 -12.94 7.83 -3.48
C PHE A 389 -12.10 7.72 -2.20
N LEU A 390 -12.17 6.60 -1.47
CA LEU A 390 -11.34 6.33 -0.28
C LEU A 390 -10.40 5.16 -0.54
N ALA A 391 -9.14 5.29 -0.17
CA ALA A 391 -8.19 4.19 -0.18
C ALA A 391 -8.45 3.22 0.99
N PRO A 392 -8.00 1.94 0.87
CA PRO A 392 -8.04 1.00 1.99
C PRO A 392 -7.23 1.49 3.20
N ASP A 393 -7.47 0.84 4.34
CA ASP A 393 -6.74 1.04 5.59
C ASP A 393 -6.86 2.46 6.17
N ASP A 394 -7.99 3.13 5.93
CA ASP A 394 -8.35 4.48 6.45
C ASP A 394 -7.30 5.57 6.18
N ILE A 395 -6.46 5.37 5.13
CA ILE A 395 -5.36 6.28 4.81
C ILE A 395 -5.88 7.68 4.42
N ASP A 396 -7.05 7.75 3.80
CA ASP A 396 -7.64 8.98 3.28
C ASP A 396 -8.76 9.56 4.18
N GLY A 397 -9.10 8.88 5.28
CA GLY A 397 -10.25 9.16 6.14
C GLY A 397 -11.31 8.06 6.07
N ALA A 398 -12.42 8.26 6.75
CA ALA A 398 -13.50 7.29 6.90
C ALA A 398 -14.83 7.78 6.30
N LEU A 399 -15.65 6.84 5.86
CA LEU A 399 -17.06 7.08 5.54
C LEU A 399 -17.93 6.44 6.64
N PHE A 400 -18.53 7.30 7.47
CA PHE A 400 -19.49 6.89 8.50
C PHE A 400 -20.88 6.83 7.88
N VAL A 401 -21.56 5.70 8.08
CA VAL A 401 -22.84 5.42 7.40
C VAL A 401 -23.92 5.09 8.43
N TYR A 402 -25.04 5.77 8.32
CA TYR A 402 -26.22 5.56 9.15
C TYR A 402 -27.26 4.71 8.42
N SER A 403 -27.85 3.73 9.12
CA SER A 403 -28.84 2.81 8.56
C SER A 403 -29.88 2.44 9.60
N ASP A 404 -31.17 2.44 9.19
CA ASP A 404 -32.27 1.94 10.01
C ASP A 404 -32.30 0.40 10.09
N LYS A 405 -31.51 -0.28 9.26
CA LYS A 405 -31.45 -1.75 9.19
C LYS A 405 -30.05 -2.22 9.62
N PRO A 406 -29.96 -3.36 10.30
CA PRO A 406 -28.67 -3.93 10.62
C PRO A 406 -27.91 -4.30 9.34
N LEU A 407 -26.61 -4.01 9.34
CA LEU A 407 -25.67 -4.31 8.26
C LEU A 407 -24.53 -5.17 8.79
N ASP A 408 -23.99 -6.02 7.92
CA ASP A 408 -22.84 -6.86 8.20
C ASP A 408 -21.61 -6.38 7.41
N VAL A 409 -20.42 -6.66 7.93
CA VAL A 409 -19.16 -6.38 7.22
C VAL A 409 -19.15 -7.14 5.89
N GLY A 410 -18.88 -6.41 4.80
CA GLY A 410 -18.94 -6.92 3.44
C GLY A 410 -20.28 -6.67 2.73
N ASP A 411 -21.32 -6.16 3.41
CA ASP A 411 -22.55 -5.76 2.72
C ASP A 411 -22.25 -4.67 1.70
N PHE A 412 -22.78 -4.82 0.48
CA PHE A 412 -22.66 -3.85 -0.58
C PHE A 412 -23.90 -2.99 -0.63
N VAL A 413 -23.74 -1.71 -0.40
CA VAL A 413 -24.85 -0.78 -0.16
C VAL A 413 -24.74 0.46 -1.06
N LYS A 414 -25.87 1.15 -1.22
CA LYS A 414 -25.93 2.47 -1.83
C LYS A 414 -26.06 3.50 -0.71
N VAL A 415 -25.16 4.47 -0.69
CA VAL A 415 -25.05 5.49 0.36
C VAL A 415 -25.19 6.87 -0.27
N LYS A 416 -26.06 7.71 0.30
CA LYS A 416 -26.13 9.14 -0.03
C LYS A 416 -25.24 9.92 0.92
N ILE A 417 -24.26 10.65 0.37
CA ILE A 417 -23.36 11.51 1.17
C ILE A 417 -24.15 12.72 1.68
N VAL A 418 -24.21 12.90 3.00
CA VAL A 418 -25.01 13.96 3.63
C VAL A 418 -24.16 15.03 4.30
N ASN A 419 -22.95 14.68 4.71
CA ASN A 419 -22.00 15.60 5.35
C ASN A 419 -20.54 15.23 5.05
N THR A 420 -19.62 16.16 5.25
CA THR A 420 -18.18 15.92 5.10
C THR A 420 -17.37 16.84 6.00
N SER A 421 -16.25 16.32 6.49
CA SER A 421 -15.17 17.05 7.16
C SER A 421 -14.00 17.32 6.21
N ILE A 422 -12.82 17.59 6.76
CA ILE A 422 -11.58 17.71 5.98
C ILE A 422 -11.18 16.37 5.36
N TYR A 423 -11.43 15.26 6.06
CA TYR A 423 -11.01 13.92 5.65
C TYR A 423 -12.17 12.93 5.63
N ASP A 424 -13.15 13.08 6.54
CA ASP A 424 -14.20 12.10 6.71
C ASP A 424 -15.51 12.52 6.05
N PHE A 425 -16.35 11.53 5.80
CA PHE A 425 -17.67 11.67 5.22
C PHE A 425 -18.72 11.03 6.11
N GLU A 426 -19.94 11.57 6.04
CA GLU A 426 -21.11 10.96 6.63
C GLU A 426 -22.14 10.70 5.54
N GLY A 427 -22.81 9.56 5.61
CA GLY A 427 -23.81 9.15 4.63
C GLY A 427 -24.97 8.38 5.25
N GLU A 428 -26.06 8.31 4.50
CA GLU A 428 -27.24 7.53 4.83
C GLU A 428 -27.42 6.41 3.83
N VAL A 429 -27.71 5.18 4.28
CA VAL A 429 -28.02 4.05 3.40
C VAL A 429 -29.36 4.28 2.74
N VAL A 430 -29.37 4.41 1.41
CA VAL A 430 -30.57 4.53 0.58
C VAL A 430 -31.02 3.19 -0.01
N GLY A 431 -30.14 2.18 0.02
CA GLY A 431 -30.46 0.83 -0.45
C GLY A 431 -29.38 -0.20 -0.14
N VAL A 432 -29.77 -1.45 0.05
CA VAL A 432 -28.88 -2.60 0.12
C VAL A 432 -28.85 -3.25 -1.25
N ILE A 433 -27.68 -3.28 -1.89
CA ILE A 433 -27.49 -3.86 -3.24
C ILE A 433 -27.32 -5.37 -3.13
N SER A 434 -26.43 -5.82 -2.23
CA SER A 434 -26.27 -7.24 -1.93
C SER A 434 -25.81 -7.45 -0.49
N ARG A 435 -26.24 -8.57 0.10
CA ARG A 435 -25.76 -9.03 1.41
C ARG A 435 -24.53 -9.88 1.24
N TYR A 436 -23.56 -9.66 2.12
CA TYR A 436 -22.37 -10.49 2.16
C TYR A 436 -22.69 -11.82 2.86
N THR A 437 -22.49 -12.93 2.16
CA THR A 437 -22.61 -14.27 2.74
C THR A 437 -21.24 -14.93 2.72
N LYS A 438 -20.61 -15.00 3.88
CA LYS A 438 -19.39 -15.79 4.06
C LYS A 438 -19.75 -17.27 3.94
N ASN A 439 -19.03 -18.01 3.08
CA ASN A 439 -19.18 -19.47 2.97
C ASN A 439 -18.64 -20.17 4.22
#